data_c86cf99f93005b1cbd665e7d41147454
#
_entry.id   c86cf99f93005b1cbd665e7d41147454
#
_cell.length_a   1.000
_cell.length_b   1.000
_cell.length_c   1.000
_cell.angle_alpha   90.00
_cell.angle_beta   90.00
_cell.angle_gamma   90.00
#
_symmetry.space_group_name_H-M   'P 1'
#
loop_
_entity.id
_entity.type
_entity.pdbx_description
1 polymer ?
#
loop_
_entity_poly.entity_id
_entity_poly.type
_entity_poly.pdbx_seq_one_letter_code
_entity_poly.pdbx_strand_id
1 'polypeptide(L)'
;CFPTSLILIHAPGCIEMKQLFIRSFLENRELCWRLTEREVLGRYRGSALGIAWVFINPLAMLTVYTFVFSQVFVSRWGGMDQAGPLGFAVNLFAGLIVYNLFSECISRAPGLVVSNPNYVKKVVFPLDLLAVVAVGSATFHALMNLIILLVFELIAIHSLPITLLWLPIVWIPLILGSLAFTWILSAAGVFLRDIGQIIAVALNMLMFLSPIFYPSSALPPRWQPILRLNPLAQIIEQTRRVVQIGRAHV
;
A
#
# COMPACT_ATOMS: atom_id res chain seq x y z
N CYS A 1 -15.59 -16.38 53.32
CA CYS A 1 -14.54 -17.21 52.67
C CYS A 1 -14.67 -17.07 51.18
N PHE A 2 -13.93 -16.14 50.57
CA PHE A 2 -13.74 -16.06 49.12
C PHE A 2 -12.46 -16.82 48.75
N PRO A 3 -12.49 -17.75 47.82
CA PRO A 3 -11.24 -18.33 47.32
C PRO A 3 -10.57 -17.37 46.38
N THR A 4 -9.43 -16.84 46.81
CA THR A 4 -8.52 -16.05 46.02
C THR A 4 -7.77 -17.00 45.05
N SER A 5 -8.40 -17.37 43.93
CA SER A 5 -7.68 -17.97 42.81
C SER A 5 -7.05 -16.84 42.00
N LEU A 6 -5.78 -16.56 42.29
CA LEU A 6 -4.89 -15.76 41.45
C LEU A 6 -4.93 -16.34 40.03
N ILE A 7 -5.62 -15.66 39.14
CA ILE A 7 -5.41 -15.85 37.69
C ILE A 7 -4.03 -15.27 37.39
N LEU A 8 -3.01 -16.11 37.45
CA LEU A 8 -1.72 -15.86 36.82
C LEU A 8 -1.98 -15.72 35.33
N ILE A 9 -2.11 -14.48 34.88
CA ILE A 9 -2.02 -14.15 33.45
C ILE A 9 -0.58 -14.47 33.06
N HIS A 10 -0.36 -15.71 32.64
CA HIS A 10 0.85 -16.09 31.94
C HIS A 10 0.86 -15.27 30.63
N ALA A 11 1.63 -14.19 30.59
CA ALA A 11 1.89 -13.48 29.35
C ALA A 11 2.59 -14.49 28.41
N PRO A 12 1.94 -14.89 27.30
CA PRO A 12 2.56 -15.85 26.39
C PRO A 12 3.86 -15.22 25.87
N GLY A 13 4.94 -16.00 25.91
CA GLY A 13 6.22 -15.57 25.39
C GLY A 13 6.12 -15.15 23.93
N CYS A 14 6.99 -14.27 23.45
CA CYS A 14 6.95 -13.70 22.08
C CYS A 14 6.89 -14.79 20.99
N ILE A 15 7.40 -15.99 21.28
CA ILE A 15 7.37 -17.18 20.39
C ILE A 15 5.97 -17.79 20.33
N GLU A 16 5.28 -17.88 21.47
CA GLU A 16 3.90 -18.40 21.54
C GLU A 16 2.90 -17.46 20.86
N MET A 17 3.05 -16.13 21.02
CA MET A 17 2.22 -15.15 20.30
C MET A 17 2.37 -15.27 18.79
N LYS A 18 3.59 -15.47 18.30
CA LYS A 18 3.86 -15.64 16.86
C LYS A 18 3.23 -16.92 16.30
N GLN A 19 3.30 -18.02 17.07
CA GLN A 19 2.66 -19.29 16.67
C GLN A 19 1.13 -19.20 16.71
N LEU A 20 0.56 -18.55 17.73
CA LEU A 20 -0.88 -18.30 17.84
C LEU A 20 -1.40 -17.45 16.66
N PHE A 21 -0.65 -16.43 16.27
CA PHE A 21 -1.02 -15.55 15.15
C PHE A 21 -1.01 -16.27 13.79
N ILE A 22 0.08 -17.00 13.48
CA ILE A 22 0.20 -17.77 12.23
C ILE A 22 -0.89 -18.84 12.17
N ARG A 23 -1.14 -19.51 13.28
CA ARG A 23 -2.18 -20.53 13.40
C ARG A 23 -3.57 -19.94 13.21
N SER A 24 -3.88 -18.82 13.89
CA SER A 24 -5.15 -18.10 13.73
C SER A 24 -5.37 -17.65 12.27
N PHE A 25 -4.34 -17.16 11.61
CA PHE A 25 -4.41 -16.78 10.20
C PHE A 25 -4.66 -17.97 9.27
N LEU A 26 -3.96 -19.10 9.48
CA LEU A 26 -4.11 -20.31 8.67
C LEU A 26 -5.48 -20.97 8.87
N GLU A 27 -5.96 -21.01 10.09
CA GLU A 27 -7.28 -21.56 10.45
C GLU A 27 -8.42 -20.70 9.88
N ASN A 28 -8.24 -19.36 9.82
CA ASN A 28 -9.26 -18.42 9.35
C ASN A 28 -9.00 -17.87 7.92
N ARG A 29 -8.15 -18.51 7.12
CA ARG A 29 -7.78 -18.03 5.78
C ARG A 29 -8.99 -17.82 4.85
N GLU A 30 -9.98 -18.72 4.91
CA GLU A 30 -11.21 -18.61 4.12
C GLU A 30 -12.05 -17.41 4.58
N LEU A 31 -12.14 -17.19 5.88
CA LEU A 31 -12.81 -16.03 6.46
C LEU A 31 -12.13 -14.72 6.02
N CYS A 32 -10.80 -14.65 6.09
CA CYS A 32 -10.04 -13.49 5.60
C CYS A 32 -10.32 -13.21 4.13
N TRP A 33 -10.31 -14.25 3.30
CA TRP A 33 -10.58 -14.10 1.86
C TRP A 33 -12.00 -13.57 1.61
N ARG A 34 -13.02 -14.19 2.20
CA ARG A 34 -14.42 -13.76 2.06
C ARG A 34 -14.67 -12.34 2.56
N LEU A 35 -14.04 -11.97 3.68
CA LEU A 35 -14.13 -10.62 4.21
C LEU A 35 -13.45 -9.60 3.31
N THR A 36 -12.27 -9.92 2.76
CA THR A 36 -11.55 -9.07 1.81
C THR A 36 -12.37 -8.89 0.53
N GLU A 37 -12.91 -9.96 -0.03
CA GLU A 37 -13.78 -9.92 -1.20
C GLU A 37 -15.01 -9.04 -0.95
N ARG A 38 -15.68 -9.25 0.19
CA ARG A 38 -16.83 -8.42 0.60
C ARG A 38 -16.46 -6.95 0.76
N GLU A 39 -15.29 -6.66 1.26
CA GLU A 39 -14.81 -5.30 1.46
C GLU A 39 -14.51 -4.62 0.12
N VAL A 40 -13.84 -5.32 -0.79
CA VAL A 40 -13.58 -4.84 -2.15
C VAL A 40 -14.89 -4.58 -2.90
N LEU A 41 -15.80 -5.56 -2.93
CA LEU A 41 -17.09 -5.42 -3.61
C LEU A 41 -17.99 -4.35 -2.94
N GLY A 42 -17.92 -4.26 -1.60
CA GLY A 42 -18.68 -3.29 -0.81
C GLY A 42 -18.37 -1.84 -1.17
N ARG A 43 -17.12 -1.55 -1.54
CA ARG A 43 -16.69 -0.19 -1.95
C ARG A 43 -17.40 0.30 -3.21
N TYR A 44 -17.74 -0.61 -4.11
CA TYR A 44 -18.37 -0.30 -5.40
C TYR A 44 -19.87 -0.58 -5.45
N ARG A 45 -20.43 -1.12 -4.36
CA ARG A 45 -21.85 -1.44 -4.25
C ARG A 45 -22.69 -0.16 -4.24
N GLY A 46 -23.70 -0.11 -5.12
CA GLY A 46 -24.58 1.06 -5.25
C GLY A 46 -24.06 2.13 -6.22
N SER A 47 -22.88 1.97 -6.78
CA SER A 47 -22.39 2.83 -7.86
C SER A 47 -22.96 2.38 -9.21
N ALA A 48 -23.30 3.35 -10.11
CA ALA A 48 -23.81 3.07 -11.45
C ALA A 48 -22.86 2.24 -12.30
N LEU A 49 -21.55 2.42 -12.18
CA LEU A 49 -20.51 1.70 -12.91
C LEU A 49 -19.95 0.51 -12.12
N GLY A 50 -20.36 0.35 -10.85
CA GLY A 50 -19.92 -0.76 -10.02
C GLY A 50 -18.41 -0.94 -9.99
N ILE A 51 -17.96 -2.17 -10.17
CA ILE A 51 -16.54 -2.55 -10.11
C ILE A 51 -15.68 -1.95 -11.25
N ALA A 52 -16.30 -1.41 -12.30
CA ALA A 52 -15.55 -0.76 -13.38
C ALA A 52 -14.72 0.45 -12.88
N TRP A 53 -15.09 1.05 -11.76
CA TRP A 53 -14.30 2.10 -11.12
C TRP A 53 -12.89 1.67 -10.71
N VAL A 54 -12.67 0.36 -10.49
CA VAL A 54 -11.33 -0.19 -10.22
C VAL A 54 -10.37 0.12 -11.37
N PHE A 55 -10.87 0.18 -12.58
CA PHE A 55 -10.09 0.44 -13.80
C PHE A 55 -10.16 1.91 -14.21
N ILE A 56 -11.33 2.54 -14.11
CA ILE A 56 -11.55 3.91 -14.57
C ILE A 56 -10.70 4.91 -13.80
N ASN A 57 -10.66 4.81 -12.46
CA ASN A 57 -9.88 5.74 -11.63
C ASN A 57 -8.38 5.74 -11.96
N PRO A 58 -7.68 4.58 -11.99
CA PRO A 58 -6.26 4.56 -12.35
C PRO A 58 -6.00 5.02 -13.78
N LEU A 59 -6.86 4.64 -14.74
CA LEU A 59 -6.71 5.09 -16.13
C LEU A 59 -6.88 6.61 -16.25
N ALA A 60 -7.86 7.19 -15.59
CA ALA A 60 -8.06 8.64 -15.56
C ALA A 60 -6.83 9.34 -14.95
N MET A 61 -6.32 8.84 -13.81
CA MET A 61 -5.14 9.41 -13.18
C MET A 61 -3.89 9.26 -14.06
N LEU A 62 -3.67 8.10 -14.66
CA LEU A 62 -2.56 7.88 -15.58
C LEU A 62 -2.62 8.82 -16.77
N THR A 63 -3.83 9.04 -17.34
CA THR A 63 -4.06 9.97 -18.45
C THR A 63 -3.73 11.40 -18.04
N VAL A 64 -4.24 11.85 -16.88
CA VAL A 64 -3.96 13.20 -16.35
C VAL A 64 -2.47 13.40 -16.10
N TYR A 65 -1.82 12.45 -15.45
CA TYR A 65 -0.37 12.55 -15.20
C TYR A 65 0.43 12.56 -16.51
N THR A 66 0.08 11.68 -17.45
CA THR A 66 0.73 11.67 -18.76
C THR A 66 0.57 13.02 -19.44
N PHE A 67 -0.63 13.58 -19.48
CA PHE A 67 -0.90 14.89 -20.10
C PHE A 67 -0.13 16.02 -19.40
N VAL A 68 -0.27 16.17 -18.10
CA VAL A 68 0.37 17.26 -17.34
C VAL A 68 1.89 17.21 -17.47
N PHE A 69 2.48 16.05 -17.30
CA PHE A 69 3.93 15.93 -17.30
C PHE A 69 4.52 15.85 -18.71
N SER A 70 3.73 15.48 -19.72
CA SER A 70 4.20 15.55 -21.11
C SER A 70 4.21 16.98 -21.67
N GLN A 71 3.27 17.82 -21.21
CA GLN A 71 3.11 19.18 -21.76
C GLN A 71 3.75 20.26 -20.87
N VAL A 72 3.73 20.08 -19.55
CA VAL A 72 4.14 21.14 -18.60
C VAL A 72 5.57 20.93 -18.08
N PHE A 73 6.01 19.70 -17.88
CA PHE A 73 7.28 19.38 -17.22
C PHE A 73 8.32 18.69 -18.11
N VAL A 74 8.32 18.98 -19.40
CA VAL A 74 9.13 18.33 -20.45
C VAL A 74 10.64 18.21 -20.18
N SER A 75 11.24 18.91 -19.20
CA SER A 75 12.69 19.09 -19.27
C SER A 75 13.53 18.82 -18.04
N ARG A 76 13.06 18.11 -17.00
CA ARG A 76 13.85 18.06 -15.73
C ARG A 76 14.25 16.69 -15.17
N TRP A 77 14.00 15.61 -15.85
CA TRP A 77 14.54 14.31 -15.45
C TRP A 77 15.80 13.99 -16.27
N GLY A 78 16.92 14.59 -15.87
CA GLY A 78 18.21 14.39 -16.52
C GLY A 78 18.57 12.90 -16.62
N GLY A 79 18.84 12.40 -17.82
CA GLY A 79 19.19 11.02 -18.12
C GLY A 79 18.04 10.14 -18.64
N MET A 80 16.81 10.62 -18.72
CA MET A 80 15.65 9.89 -19.27
C MET A 80 15.24 10.37 -20.67
N ASP A 81 16.12 11.03 -21.39
CA ASP A 81 15.84 11.56 -22.73
C ASP A 81 15.41 10.49 -23.74
N GLN A 82 15.72 9.21 -23.49
CA GLN A 82 15.31 8.10 -24.36
C GLN A 82 13.88 7.59 -24.12
N ALA A 83 13.30 7.82 -22.95
CA ALA A 83 11.98 7.28 -22.58
C ALA A 83 10.81 8.25 -22.85
N GLY A 84 11.10 9.51 -23.15
CA GLY A 84 10.08 10.53 -23.44
C GLY A 84 9.06 10.76 -22.30
N PRO A 85 7.97 11.50 -22.58
CA PRO A 85 6.92 11.81 -21.62
C PRO A 85 6.21 10.57 -21.04
N LEU A 86 6.08 9.51 -21.83
CA LEU A 86 5.44 8.25 -21.42
C LEU A 86 6.27 7.54 -20.36
N GLY A 87 7.60 7.53 -20.49
CA GLY A 87 8.48 6.92 -19.47
C GLY A 87 8.39 7.61 -18.12
N PHE A 88 8.22 8.94 -18.12
CA PHE A 88 7.98 9.69 -16.89
C PHE A 88 6.66 9.28 -16.22
N ALA A 89 5.56 9.20 -17.00
CA ALA A 89 4.25 8.82 -16.48
C ALA A 89 4.26 7.41 -15.85
N VAL A 90 4.94 6.44 -16.47
CA VAL A 90 5.13 5.09 -15.94
C VAL A 90 5.86 5.12 -14.59
N ASN A 91 6.96 5.89 -14.51
CA ASN A 91 7.73 6.02 -13.27
C ASN A 91 6.98 6.68 -12.13
N LEU A 92 6.23 7.73 -12.45
CA LEU A 92 5.37 8.41 -11.49
C LEU A 92 4.30 7.46 -10.98
N PHE A 93 3.62 6.78 -11.90
CA PHE A 93 2.53 5.88 -11.56
C PHE A 93 3.00 4.67 -10.75
N ALA A 94 4.16 4.08 -11.09
CA ALA A 94 4.78 3.02 -10.30
C ALA A 94 5.06 3.46 -8.85
N GLY A 95 5.57 4.68 -8.65
CA GLY A 95 5.76 5.24 -7.31
C GLY A 95 4.44 5.48 -6.57
N LEU A 96 3.42 5.95 -7.28
CA LEU A 96 2.09 6.18 -6.70
C LEU A 96 1.39 4.88 -6.29
N ILE A 97 1.57 3.78 -7.02
CA ILE A 97 1.00 2.47 -6.63
C ILE A 97 1.51 2.06 -5.25
N VAL A 98 2.82 2.14 -5.02
CA VAL A 98 3.46 1.80 -3.74
C VAL A 98 2.95 2.72 -2.62
N TYR A 99 2.93 4.03 -2.87
CA TYR A 99 2.45 5.01 -1.91
C TYR A 99 0.96 4.82 -1.60
N ASN A 100 0.11 4.61 -2.60
CA ASN A 100 -1.33 4.45 -2.43
C ASN A 100 -1.66 3.18 -1.63
N LEU A 101 -0.95 2.05 -1.85
CA LEU A 101 -1.11 0.85 -1.03
C LEU A 101 -0.85 1.16 0.44
N PHE A 102 0.28 1.78 0.75
CA PHE A 102 0.62 2.15 2.12
C PHE A 102 -0.38 3.15 2.70
N SER A 103 -0.65 4.23 1.97
CA SER A 103 -1.56 5.30 2.39
C SER A 103 -2.99 4.79 2.65
N GLU A 104 -3.50 3.90 1.81
CA GLU A 104 -4.82 3.28 1.99
C GLU A 104 -4.89 2.47 3.28
N CYS A 105 -3.87 1.65 3.57
CA CYS A 105 -3.80 0.88 4.81
C CYS A 105 -3.77 1.79 6.03
N ILE A 106 -2.88 2.78 6.03
CA ILE A 106 -2.60 3.64 7.18
C ILE A 106 -3.73 4.62 7.48
N SER A 107 -4.34 5.20 6.45
CA SER A 107 -5.45 6.15 6.62
C SER A 107 -6.71 5.50 7.21
N ARG A 108 -6.94 4.22 6.90
CA ARG A 108 -8.10 3.46 7.39
C ARG A 108 -7.87 2.85 8.78
N ALA A 109 -6.61 2.64 9.15
CA ALA A 109 -6.23 1.90 10.36
C ALA A 109 -6.92 2.41 11.64
N PRO A 110 -6.96 3.72 11.96
CA PRO A 110 -7.56 4.20 13.20
C PRO A 110 -9.05 3.88 13.35
N GLY A 111 -9.75 3.81 12.23
CA GLY A 111 -11.19 3.55 12.20
C GLY A 111 -11.57 2.07 12.22
N LEU A 112 -10.64 1.15 11.95
CA LEU A 112 -10.97 -0.26 11.72
C LEU A 112 -11.75 -0.93 12.85
N VAL A 113 -11.33 -0.72 14.09
CA VAL A 113 -11.99 -1.31 15.27
C VAL A 113 -13.25 -0.52 15.62
N VAL A 114 -13.15 0.81 15.65
CA VAL A 114 -14.23 1.71 16.08
C VAL A 114 -15.42 1.66 15.11
N SER A 115 -15.18 1.52 13.83
CA SER A 115 -16.24 1.43 12.80
C SER A 115 -16.94 0.07 12.76
N ASN A 116 -16.40 -0.93 13.46
CA ASN A 116 -16.92 -2.30 13.47
C ASN A 116 -17.34 -2.80 14.86
N PRO A 117 -18.25 -2.10 15.59
CA PRO A 117 -18.61 -2.44 16.97
C PRO A 117 -19.29 -3.80 17.10
N ASN A 118 -19.91 -4.30 16.03
CA ASN A 118 -20.57 -5.60 16.03
C ASN A 118 -19.58 -6.76 16.17
N TYR A 119 -18.38 -6.65 15.59
CA TYR A 119 -17.34 -7.67 15.74
C TYR A 119 -16.74 -7.67 17.15
N VAL A 120 -16.74 -6.51 17.82
CA VAL A 120 -16.23 -6.37 19.18
C VAL A 120 -17.24 -6.88 20.22
N LYS A 121 -18.55 -6.62 20.02
CA LYS A 121 -19.59 -6.83 21.06
C LYS A 121 -20.40 -8.10 20.88
N LYS A 122 -20.62 -8.58 19.66
CA LYS A 122 -21.64 -9.61 19.37
C LYS A 122 -21.07 -10.96 18.93
N VAL A 123 -19.80 -11.03 18.51
CA VAL A 123 -19.20 -12.24 17.95
C VAL A 123 -17.82 -12.42 18.53
N VAL A 124 -17.44 -13.67 18.83
CA VAL A 124 -16.06 -14.02 19.15
C VAL A 124 -15.26 -13.98 17.84
N PHE A 125 -14.81 -12.77 17.48
CA PHE A 125 -14.10 -12.51 16.24
C PHE A 125 -12.67 -12.08 16.57
N PRO A 126 -11.66 -12.69 15.93
CA PRO A 126 -10.27 -12.24 16.09
C PRO A 126 -10.08 -10.88 15.41
N LEU A 127 -10.01 -9.82 16.22
CA LEU A 127 -9.94 -8.42 15.73
C LEU A 127 -8.68 -8.12 14.92
N ASP A 128 -7.62 -8.88 15.11
CA ASP A 128 -6.38 -8.84 14.34
C ASP A 128 -6.61 -9.11 12.85
N LEU A 129 -7.63 -9.90 12.49
CA LEU A 129 -7.98 -10.16 11.09
C LEU A 129 -8.52 -8.91 10.36
N LEU A 130 -9.07 -7.92 11.06
CA LEU A 130 -9.55 -6.68 10.42
C LEU A 130 -8.41 -5.94 9.71
N ALA A 131 -7.23 -5.89 10.32
CA ALA A 131 -6.05 -5.30 9.69
C ALA A 131 -5.60 -6.11 8.46
N VAL A 132 -5.64 -7.44 8.54
CA VAL A 132 -5.30 -8.32 7.41
C VAL A 132 -6.26 -8.11 6.25
N VAL A 133 -7.55 -7.99 6.52
CA VAL A 133 -8.59 -7.71 5.51
C VAL A 133 -8.37 -6.34 4.86
N ALA A 134 -8.07 -5.31 5.63
CA ALA A 134 -7.80 -3.97 5.11
C ALA A 134 -6.56 -3.94 4.20
N VAL A 135 -5.46 -4.59 4.63
CA VAL A 135 -4.24 -4.71 3.82
C VAL A 135 -4.48 -5.57 2.58
N GLY A 136 -5.25 -6.65 2.69
CA GLY A 136 -5.67 -7.49 1.57
C GLY A 136 -6.45 -6.70 0.51
N SER A 137 -7.40 -5.86 0.94
CA SER A 137 -8.17 -4.98 0.05
C SER A 137 -7.27 -3.94 -0.63
N ALA A 138 -6.38 -3.29 0.10
CA ALA A 138 -5.42 -2.34 -0.46
C ALA A 138 -4.44 -3.00 -1.45
N THR A 139 -3.98 -4.22 -1.13
CA THR A 139 -3.13 -5.02 -2.03
C THR A 139 -3.86 -5.36 -3.32
N PHE A 140 -5.15 -5.73 -3.25
CA PHE A 140 -5.96 -5.96 -4.44
C PHE A 140 -6.02 -4.71 -5.33
N HIS A 141 -6.28 -3.53 -4.77
CA HIS A 141 -6.29 -2.28 -5.56
C HIS A 141 -4.91 -1.98 -6.16
N ALA A 142 -3.84 -2.20 -5.42
CA ALA A 142 -2.48 -2.02 -5.92
C ALA A 142 -2.16 -2.99 -7.08
N LEU A 143 -2.62 -4.24 -7.01
CA LEU A 143 -2.48 -5.22 -8.10
C LEU A 143 -3.27 -4.79 -9.35
N MET A 144 -4.49 -4.27 -9.19
CA MET A 144 -5.26 -3.75 -10.34
C MET A 144 -4.57 -2.55 -10.99
N ASN A 145 -4.06 -1.62 -10.18
CA ASN A 145 -3.27 -0.49 -10.66
C ASN A 145 -1.99 -0.93 -11.39
N LEU A 146 -1.35 -1.97 -10.88
CA LEU A 146 -0.17 -2.56 -11.51
C LEU A 146 -0.51 -3.19 -12.87
N ILE A 147 -1.61 -3.95 -12.96
CA ILE A 147 -2.05 -4.54 -14.23
C ILE A 147 -2.28 -3.45 -15.28
N ILE A 148 -2.93 -2.34 -14.88
CA ILE A 148 -3.15 -1.19 -15.78
C ILE A 148 -1.82 -0.58 -16.22
N LEU A 149 -0.87 -0.41 -15.29
CA LEU A 149 0.46 0.09 -15.62
C LEU A 149 1.17 -0.82 -16.63
N LEU A 150 1.12 -2.14 -16.43
CA LEU A 150 1.74 -3.12 -17.32
C LEU A 150 1.10 -3.15 -18.71
N VAL A 151 -0.23 -3.05 -18.78
CA VAL A 151 -0.95 -2.95 -20.06
C VAL A 151 -0.54 -1.65 -20.78
N PHE A 152 -0.47 -0.53 -20.06
CA PHE A 152 -0.04 0.74 -20.61
C PHE A 152 1.42 0.66 -21.12
N GLU A 153 2.32 0.05 -20.36
CA GLU A 153 3.72 -0.14 -20.75
C GLU A 153 3.85 -1.03 -21.98
N LEU A 154 3.07 -2.13 -22.04
CA LEU A 154 3.04 -3.01 -23.20
C LEU A 154 2.58 -2.29 -24.48
N ILE A 155 1.56 -1.44 -24.39
CA ILE A 155 1.06 -0.65 -25.52
C ILE A 155 2.05 0.42 -25.94
N ALA A 156 2.70 1.10 -24.97
CA ALA A 156 3.57 2.24 -25.22
C ALA A 156 4.98 1.83 -25.68
N ILE A 157 5.50 0.70 -25.19
CA ILE A 157 6.92 0.32 -25.34
C ILE A 157 7.09 -1.02 -26.07
N HIS A 158 5.99 -1.79 -26.21
CA HIS A 158 5.94 -3.12 -26.86
C HIS A 158 6.87 -4.18 -26.23
N SER A 159 7.34 -3.96 -24.99
CA SER A 159 8.19 -4.91 -24.27
C SER A 159 7.83 -4.93 -22.79
N LEU A 160 7.78 -6.13 -22.19
CA LEU A 160 7.66 -6.31 -20.76
C LEU A 160 8.98 -6.87 -20.23
N PRO A 161 9.60 -6.22 -19.25
CA PRO A 161 10.86 -6.70 -18.70
C PRO A 161 10.62 -7.95 -17.84
N ILE A 162 11.48 -8.96 -18.01
CA ILE A 162 11.43 -10.20 -17.21
C ILE A 162 11.64 -9.93 -15.70
N THR A 163 12.23 -8.78 -15.37
CA THR A 163 12.44 -8.30 -14.00
C THR A 163 11.14 -8.13 -13.22
N LEU A 164 9.98 -8.01 -13.88
CA LEU A 164 8.66 -7.94 -13.23
C LEU A 164 8.39 -9.14 -12.31
N LEU A 165 9.01 -10.29 -12.53
CA LEU A 165 8.93 -11.46 -11.66
C LEU A 165 9.47 -11.19 -10.24
N TRP A 166 10.33 -10.19 -10.05
CA TRP A 166 10.88 -9.80 -8.75
C TRP A 166 9.95 -8.86 -7.98
N LEU A 167 8.94 -8.30 -8.63
CA LEU A 167 8.05 -7.31 -8.03
C LEU A 167 7.32 -7.82 -6.78
N PRO A 168 6.79 -9.07 -6.73
CA PRO A 168 6.19 -9.62 -5.51
C PRO A 168 7.15 -9.62 -4.33
N ILE A 169 8.43 -9.93 -4.57
CA ILE A 169 9.47 -9.96 -3.52
C ILE A 169 9.74 -8.55 -2.99
N VAL A 170 9.79 -7.56 -3.88
CA VAL A 170 9.96 -6.15 -3.50
C VAL A 170 8.78 -5.63 -2.67
N TRP A 171 7.56 -6.15 -2.90
CA TRP A 171 6.37 -5.72 -2.20
C TRP A 171 6.13 -6.43 -0.86
N ILE A 172 6.78 -7.57 -0.58
CA ILE A 172 6.67 -8.26 0.71
C ILE A 172 6.96 -7.31 1.89
N PRO A 173 8.10 -6.59 1.96
CA PRO A 173 8.36 -5.68 3.06
C PRO A 173 7.36 -4.53 3.16
N LEU A 174 6.80 -4.05 2.03
CA LEU A 174 5.75 -3.05 2.02
C LEU A 174 4.46 -3.57 2.67
N ILE A 175 4.01 -4.76 2.27
CA ILE A 175 2.79 -5.39 2.79
C ILE A 175 2.94 -5.70 4.28
N LEU A 176 4.06 -6.29 4.69
CA LEU A 176 4.33 -6.60 6.10
C LEU A 176 4.45 -5.32 6.95
N GLY A 177 5.14 -4.31 6.45
CA GLY A 177 5.24 -3.02 7.12
C GLY A 177 3.88 -2.33 7.24
N SER A 178 3.09 -2.30 6.18
CA SER A 178 1.72 -1.75 6.19
C SER A 178 0.84 -2.50 7.18
N LEU A 179 0.94 -3.82 7.27
CA LEU A 179 0.19 -4.64 8.22
C LEU A 179 0.57 -4.31 9.66
N ALA A 180 1.88 -4.23 9.96
CA ALA A 180 2.37 -3.89 11.30
C ALA A 180 1.88 -2.50 11.74
N PHE A 181 2.00 -1.49 10.88
CA PHE A 181 1.48 -0.15 11.17
C PHE A 181 -0.04 -0.14 11.31
N THR A 182 -0.76 -0.89 10.49
CA THR A 182 -2.22 -0.98 10.56
C THR A 182 -2.66 -1.55 11.91
N TRP A 183 -1.99 -2.56 12.45
CA TRP A 183 -2.27 -3.08 13.80
C TRP A 183 -2.01 -2.05 14.88
N ILE A 184 -0.85 -1.40 14.86
CA ILE A 184 -0.50 -0.38 15.87
C ILE A 184 -1.51 0.76 15.84
N LEU A 185 -1.84 1.26 14.65
CA LEU A 185 -2.74 2.41 14.51
C LEU A 185 -4.20 2.06 14.76
N SER A 186 -4.64 0.84 14.48
CA SER A 186 -5.99 0.39 14.81
C SER A 186 -6.18 0.27 16.33
N ALA A 187 -5.16 -0.20 17.06
CA ALA A 187 -5.17 -0.21 18.51
C ALA A 187 -5.13 1.21 19.09
N ALA A 188 -4.25 2.07 18.59
CA ALA A 188 -4.14 3.46 19.01
C ALA A 188 -5.42 4.27 18.73
N GLY A 189 -6.11 4.00 17.61
CA GLY A 189 -7.37 4.67 17.24
C GLY A 189 -8.53 4.42 18.21
N VAL A 190 -8.48 3.35 18.99
CA VAL A 190 -9.48 3.09 20.05
C VAL A 190 -9.32 4.08 21.20
N PHE A 191 -8.08 4.47 21.52
CA PHE A 191 -7.77 5.35 22.65
C PHE A 191 -7.72 6.83 22.25
N LEU A 192 -7.24 7.12 21.05
CA LEU A 192 -6.98 8.48 20.57
C LEU A 192 -7.86 8.76 19.34
N ARG A 193 -8.95 9.51 19.54
CA ARG A 193 -9.88 9.85 18.45
C ARG A 193 -9.26 10.73 17.36
N ASP A 194 -8.30 11.57 17.74
CA ASP A 194 -7.68 12.55 16.82
C ASP A 194 -6.53 11.96 15.99
N ILE A 195 -6.15 10.69 16.24
CA ILE A 195 -5.04 10.05 15.54
C ILE A 195 -5.27 9.99 14.00
N GLY A 196 -6.52 9.90 13.57
CA GLY A 196 -6.88 9.94 12.16
C GLY A 196 -6.48 11.24 11.47
N GLN A 197 -6.64 12.37 12.15
CA GLN A 197 -6.23 13.69 11.62
C GLN A 197 -4.70 13.81 11.53
N ILE A 198 -4.00 13.35 12.57
CA ILE A 198 -2.53 13.33 12.59
C ILE A 198 -2.00 12.49 11.44
N ILE A 199 -2.59 11.32 11.22
CA ILE A 199 -2.21 10.40 10.13
C ILE A 199 -2.46 11.05 8.77
N ALA A 200 -3.59 11.73 8.57
CA ALA A 200 -3.88 12.39 7.29
C ALA A 200 -2.82 13.44 6.95
N VAL A 201 -2.40 14.25 7.91
CA VAL A 201 -1.32 15.22 7.74
C VAL A 201 0.01 14.53 7.49
N ALA A 202 0.34 13.49 8.27
CA ALA A 202 1.58 12.73 8.11
C ALA A 202 1.69 12.07 6.73
N LEU A 203 0.60 11.49 6.22
CA LEU A 203 0.56 10.89 4.89
C LEU A 203 0.77 11.95 3.80
N ASN A 204 0.13 13.12 3.90
CA ASN A 204 0.35 14.21 2.96
C ASN A 204 1.82 14.66 2.94
N MET A 205 2.44 14.81 4.10
CA MET A 205 3.86 15.13 4.19
C MET A 205 4.72 14.01 3.59
N LEU A 206 4.43 12.76 3.91
CA LEU A 206 5.17 11.59 3.43
C LEU A 206 5.11 11.46 1.90
N MET A 207 4.00 11.86 1.27
CA MET A 207 3.86 11.87 -0.19
C MET A 207 4.92 12.76 -0.86
N PHE A 208 5.18 13.94 -0.29
CA PHE A 208 6.20 14.86 -0.81
C PHE A 208 7.62 14.50 -0.34
N LEU A 209 7.76 13.88 0.84
CA LEU A 209 9.06 13.40 1.32
C LEU A 209 9.52 12.12 0.62
N SER A 210 8.63 11.42 -0.07
CA SER A 210 8.96 10.24 -0.87
C SER A 210 9.29 10.64 -2.31
N PRO A 211 10.23 9.97 -2.98
CA PRO A 211 10.66 10.30 -4.34
C PRO A 211 9.61 9.85 -5.37
N ILE A 212 8.36 10.34 -5.23
CA ILE A 212 7.27 10.02 -6.14
C ILE A 212 7.34 10.91 -7.37
N PHE A 213 7.49 12.23 -7.16
CA PHE A 213 7.45 13.25 -8.21
C PHE A 213 8.82 13.62 -8.77
N TYR A 214 9.91 13.13 -8.15
CA TYR A 214 11.29 13.42 -8.53
C TYR A 214 12.18 12.19 -8.37
N PRO A 215 13.26 12.06 -9.13
CA PRO A 215 14.23 11.00 -8.93
C PRO A 215 15.08 11.28 -7.68
N SER A 216 15.50 10.22 -6.97
CA SER A 216 16.36 10.35 -5.79
C SER A 216 17.68 11.08 -6.10
N SER A 217 18.16 10.99 -7.34
CA SER A 217 19.37 11.67 -7.84
C SER A 217 19.24 13.19 -7.96
N ALA A 218 18.01 13.71 -8.06
CA ALA A 218 17.80 15.16 -8.18
C ALA A 218 17.98 15.90 -6.84
N LEU A 219 17.99 15.18 -5.72
CA LEU A 219 18.22 15.80 -4.41
C LEU A 219 19.71 16.10 -4.16
N PRO A 220 20.01 17.29 -3.58
CA PRO A 220 21.37 17.59 -3.14
C PRO A 220 21.91 16.51 -2.18
N PRO A 221 23.22 16.20 -2.20
CA PRO A 221 23.81 15.12 -1.40
C PRO A 221 23.49 15.19 0.10
N ARG A 222 23.32 16.38 0.64
CA ARG A 222 22.98 16.62 2.07
C ARG A 222 21.62 16.07 2.49
N TRP A 223 20.67 15.92 1.55
CA TRP A 223 19.31 15.42 1.83
C TRP A 223 19.14 13.92 1.52
N GLN A 224 20.06 13.32 0.79
CA GLN A 224 20.02 11.88 0.45
C GLN A 224 19.98 10.95 1.68
N PRO A 225 20.66 11.23 2.82
CA PRO A 225 20.56 10.40 4.01
C PRO A 225 19.14 10.32 4.57
N ILE A 226 18.37 11.43 4.53
CA ILE A 226 16.98 11.47 4.99
C ILE A 226 16.10 10.58 4.10
N LEU A 227 16.34 10.61 2.80
CA LEU A 227 15.61 9.75 1.86
C LEU A 227 15.89 8.26 2.11
N ARG A 228 17.14 7.93 2.48
CA ARG A 228 17.54 6.54 2.82
C ARG A 228 16.88 6.03 4.10
N LEU A 229 16.52 6.91 5.04
CA LEU A 229 15.79 6.55 6.26
C LEU A 229 14.30 6.28 5.99
N ASN A 230 13.77 6.75 4.87
CA ASN A 230 12.38 6.49 4.48
C ASN A 230 12.25 5.12 3.81
N PRO A 231 11.64 4.10 4.46
CA PRO A 231 11.50 2.76 3.89
C PRO A 231 10.66 2.76 2.62
N LEU A 232 9.66 3.64 2.52
CA LEU A 232 8.85 3.77 1.31
C LEU A 232 9.67 4.27 0.12
N ALA A 233 10.60 5.19 0.35
CA ALA A 233 11.46 5.70 -0.73
C ALA A 233 12.27 4.57 -1.36
N GLN A 234 12.80 3.66 -0.55
CA GLN A 234 13.55 2.51 -1.04
C GLN A 234 12.66 1.56 -1.85
N ILE A 235 11.46 1.26 -1.38
CA ILE A 235 10.53 0.36 -2.06
C ILE A 235 10.05 0.99 -3.39
N ILE A 236 9.77 2.29 -3.40
CA ILE A 236 9.41 3.03 -4.62
C ILE A 236 10.53 2.93 -5.64
N GLU A 237 11.78 3.15 -5.21
CA GLU A 237 12.94 3.11 -6.12
C GLU A 237 13.19 1.70 -6.65
N GLN A 238 13.08 0.67 -5.80
CA GLN A 238 13.18 -0.73 -6.23
C GLN A 238 12.05 -1.11 -7.20
N THR A 239 10.81 -0.69 -6.92
CA THR A 239 9.68 -0.95 -7.83
C THR A 239 9.92 -0.32 -9.20
N ARG A 240 10.41 0.92 -9.25
CA ARG A 240 10.79 1.58 -10.50
C ARG A 240 11.89 0.85 -11.24
N ARG A 241 12.94 0.42 -10.53
CA ARG A 241 14.05 -0.35 -11.12
C ARG A 241 13.51 -1.62 -11.77
N VAL A 242 12.68 -2.38 -11.06
CA VAL A 242 12.07 -3.61 -11.57
C VAL A 242 11.24 -3.37 -12.83
N VAL A 243 10.52 -2.26 -12.90
CA VAL A 243 9.72 -1.86 -14.08
C VAL A 243 10.62 -1.35 -15.22
N GLN A 244 11.78 -0.70 -14.92
CA GLN A 244 12.61 -0.02 -15.91
C GLN A 244 13.78 -0.82 -16.48
N ILE A 245 14.35 -1.80 -15.75
CA ILE A 245 15.60 -2.48 -16.14
C ILE A 245 15.51 -3.14 -17.52
N GLY A 246 14.32 -3.47 -17.99
CA GLY A 246 14.11 -3.93 -19.36
C GLY A 246 14.39 -2.90 -20.45
N ARG A 247 14.49 -1.60 -20.11
CA ARG A 247 14.73 -0.52 -21.07
C ARG A 247 16.21 -0.27 -21.37
N ALA A 248 17.11 -0.72 -20.52
CA ALA A 248 18.55 -0.49 -20.69
C ALA A 248 19.22 -1.45 -21.69
N HIS A 249 18.47 -2.42 -22.23
CA HIS A 249 18.98 -3.44 -23.15
C HIS A 249 18.26 -3.50 -24.51
N VAL A 250 17.41 -2.53 -24.82
CA VAL A 250 16.80 -2.31 -26.14
C VAL A 250 17.24 -0.94 -26.66
#